data_8e122641e9885f765ddaffb10c86898d
#
_entry.id   8e122641e9885f765ddaffb10c86898d
#
_cell.length_a   1.000
_cell.length_b   1.000
_cell.length_c   1.000
_cell.angle_alpha   90.00
_cell.angle_beta   90.00
_cell.angle_gamma   90.00
#
_symmetry.space_group_name_H-M   'P 1'
#
loop_
_entity.id
_entity.type
_entity.pdbx_description
1 polymer ?
#
loop_
_entity_poly.entity_id
_entity_poly.type
_entity_poly.pdbx_seq_one_letter_code
_entity_poly.pdbx_strand_id
1 'polypeptide(L)'
;AGAESLSESLPGYGRAKRVLVLYIYGAWSQLETFDPKPDAPEGIRTVTDVIPTSIPGVHFGSAMKQLSKLAHKLVTVRSFRTNNSGHNIRPIVGPESLDANIGVHFARVAGATRSGTGIPTNAILYPASVDPGVPGPSARGDLTATGPHPSSFAPFVPWGKGDLQADMKLSLPRERFLNGRKSLLSKLDQLKRQVDEDVNFRVVDDL
;
A
#
# COMPACT_ATOMS: atom_id res chain seq x y z
N ALA A 1 -22.71 15.65 4.92
CA ALA A 1 -22.39 16.75 5.84
C ALA A 1 -21.94 16.29 7.25
N GLY A 2 -21.82 14.98 7.52
CA GLY A 2 -21.48 14.46 8.85
C GLY A 2 -20.05 13.91 9.02
N ALA A 3 -19.34 13.67 7.94
CA ALA A 3 -18.00 13.05 8.01
C ALA A 3 -16.86 14.05 8.20
N GLU A 4 -17.02 15.28 7.75
CA GLU A 4 -15.95 16.30 7.84
C GLU A 4 -15.76 16.84 9.27
N SER A 5 -16.80 16.93 10.07
CA SER A 5 -16.71 17.49 11.44
C SER A 5 -16.05 16.54 12.47
N LEU A 6 -16.07 15.23 12.24
CA LEU A 6 -15.43 14.24 13.13
C LEU A 6 -13.94 14.12 12.90
N SER A 7 -13.46 14.43 11.71
CA SER A 7 -12.06 14.28 11.32
C SER A 7 -11.14 15.32 11.98
N GLU A 8 -11.60 16.55 12.16
CA GLU A 8 -10.82 17.63 12.76
C GLU A 8 -10.60 17.47 14.29
N SER A 9 -11.43 16.69 14.95
CA SER A 9 -11.36 16.48 16.41
C SER A 9 -10.43 15.35 16.86
N LEU A 10 -9.96 14.49 15.92
CA LEU A 10 -9.13 13.34 16.27
C LEU A 10 -7.65 13.74 16.39
N PRO A 11 -7.01 13.51 17.57
CA PRO A 11 -5.60 13.79 17.74
C PRO A 11 -4.76 13.04 16.69
N GLY A 12 -4.00 13.78 15.89
CA GLY A 12 -3.11 13.17 14.88
C GLY A 12 -3.76 12.90 13.53
N TYR A 13 -5.03 13.24 13.31
CA TYR A 13 -5.65 13.12 11.99
C TYR A 13 -4.86 13.84 10.91
N GLY A 14 -4.68 13.20 9.75
CA GLY A 14 -3.95 13.74 8.61
C GLY A 14 -2.42 13.90 8.80
N ARG A 15 -1.85 13.50 9.95
CA ARG A 15 -0.43 13.66 10.26
C ARG A 15 0.45 12.52 9.73
N ALA A 16 -0.14 11.38 9.41
CA ALA A 16 0.58 10.23 8.86
C ALA A 16 1.08 10.55 7.44
N LYS A 17 2.39 10.52 7.26
CA LYS A 17 3.04 10.79 5.97
C LYS A 17 3.32 9.52 5.17
N ARG A 18 3.24 8.35 5.80
CA ARG A 18 3.51 7.04 5.21
C ARG A 18 2.64 6.00 5.87
N VAL A 19 2.21 5.02 5.07
CA VAL A 19 1.49 3.84 5.55
C VAL A 19 2.28 2.61 5.12
N LEU A 20 2.57 1.75 6.08
CA LEU A 20 3.15 0.43 5.83
C LEU A 20 2.10 -0.62 6.15
N VAL A 21 1.70 -1.39 5.14
CA VAL A 21 0.80 -2.53 5.31
C VAL A 21 1.64 -3.80 5.34
N LEU A 22 1.67 -4.47 6.48
CA LEU A 22 2.28 -5.79 6.61
C LEU A 22 1.21 -6.85 6.40
N TYR A 23 1.14 -7.39 5.19
CA TYR A 23 0.18 -8.42 4.83
C TYR A 23 0.76 -9.80 5.08
N ILE A 24 0.20 -10.52 6.04
CA ILE A 24 0.62 -11.88 6.39
C ILE A 24 -0.36 -12.86 5.73
N TYR A 25 0.06 -13.39 4.59
CA TYR A 25 -0.72 -14.36 3.85
C TYR A 25 -0.78 -15.69 4.60
N GLY A 26 -2.00 -16.27 4.67
CA GLY A 26 -2.25 -17.48 5.45
C GLY A 26 -2.66 -17.20 6.90
N ALA A 27 -2.49 -15.96 7.35
CA ALA A 27 -2.84 -15.42 8.66
C ALA A 27 -2.17 -16.11 9.87
N TRP A 28 -2.04 -15.39 10.93
CA TRP A 28 -1.73 -15.95 12.25
C TRP A 28 -3.02 -16.42 12.93
N SER A 29 -2.91 -17.45 13.76
CA SER A 29 -4.02 -17.83 14.61
C SER A 29 -4.40 -16.67 15.53
N GLN A 30 -5.66 -16.29 15.52
CA GLN A 30 -6.20 -15.25 16.40
C GLN A 30 -5.94 -15.61 17.87
N LEU A 31 -6.19 -16.89 18.23
CA LEU A 31 -6.07 -17.38 19.60
C LEU A 31 -4.61 -17.43 20.08
N GLU A 32 -3.68 -17.73 19.19
CA GLU A 32 -2.26 -17.82 19.54
C GLU A 32 -1.53 -16.47 19.52
N THR A 33 -2.24 -15.39 19.18
CA THR A 33 -1.65 -14.06 19.03
C THR A 33 -2.34 -13.00 19.88
N PHE A 34 -3.32 -12.30 19.34
CA PHE A 34 -3.89 -11.09 19.94
C PHE A 34 -5.16 -11.31 20.77
N ASP A 35 -5.74 -12.52 20.72
CA ASP A 35 -7.00 -12.81 21.39
C ASP A 35 -7.01 -14.22 21.99
N PRO A 36 -6.17 -14.52 22.97
CA PRO A 36 -5.95 -15.89 23.49
C PRO A 36 -7.15 -16.46 24.27
N LYS A 37 -8.12 -15.64 24.71
CA LYS A 37 -9.33 -16.07 25.44
C LYS A 37 -9.05 -17.03 26.58
N PRO A 38 -8.22 -16.65 27.59
CA PRO A 38 -7.77 -17.57 28.63
C PRO A 38 -8.93 -18.20 29.44
N ASP A 39 -10.01 -17.44 29.63
CA ASP A 39 -11.16 -17.84 30.42
C ASP A 39 -12.20 -18.65 29.62
N ALA A 40 -11.97 -18.89 28.33
CA ALA A 40 -12.87 -19.68 27.51
C ALA A 40 -12.68 -21.19 27.75
N PRO A 41 -13.72 -22.01 27.47
CA PRO A 41 -13.61 -23.48 27.56
C PRO A 41 -12.47 -24.04 26.68
N GLU A 42 -12.04 -25.24 27.06
CA GLU A 42 -11.12 -26.00 26.23
C GLU A 42 -11.67 -26.18 24.80
N GLY A 43 -10.80 -26.06 23.79
CA GLY A 43 -11.17 -26.05 22.37
C GLY A 43 -11.53 -24.66 21.81
N ILE A 44 -11.77 -23.65 22.67
CA ILE A 44 -12.02 -22.27 22.25
C ILE A 44 -10.88 -21.34 22.67
N ARG A 45 -10.22 -21.61 23.79
CA ARG A 45 -9.07 -20.86 24.26
C ARG A 45 -7.79 -21.23 23.51
N THR A 46 -6.76 -20.40 23.64
CA THR A 46 -5.39 -20.72 23.16
C THR A 46 -4.91 -22.07 23.72
N VAL A 47 -4.12 -22.79 22.94
CA VAL A 47 -3.40 -23.99 23.39
C VAL A 47 -1.99 -23.69 23.91
N THR A 48 -1.53 -22.45 23.71
CA THR A 48 -0.24 -21.98 24.21
C THR A 48 -0.41 -21.12 25.47
N ASP A 49 0.71 -20.69 26.04
CA ASP A 49 0.70 -19.82 27.20
C ASP A 49 0.19 -18.42 26.85
N VAL A 50 -0.32 -17.76 27.86
CA VAL A 50 -0.83 -16.39 27.81
C VAL A 50 0.12 -15.48 28.56
N ILE A 51 0.43 -14.32 27.99
CA ILE A 51 1.32 -13.33 28.61
C ILE A 51 0.57 -11.99 28.80
N PRO A 52 0.86 -11.27 29.89
CA PRO A 52 0.34 -9.93 30.09
C PRO A 52 0.91 -8.95 29.06
N THR A 53 0.16 -7.91 28.78
CA THR A 53 0.63 -6.80 27.93
C THR A 53 0.96 -5.57 28.76
N SER A 54 1.40 -4.50 28.08
CA SER A 54 1.58 -3.18 28.72
C SER A 54 0.27 -2.51 29.12
N ILE A 55 -0.88 -3.09 28.81
CA ILE A 55 -2.21 -2.62 29.20
C ILE A 55 -2.77 -3.58 30.23
N PRO A 56 -3.09 -3.14 31.46
CA PRO A 56 -3.66 -4.00 32.51
C PRO A 56 -4.94 -4.71 32.02
N GLY A 57 -5.03 -6.02 32.31
CA GLY A 57 -6.19 -6.85 31.92
C GLY A 57 -6.18 -7.29 30.46
N VAL A 58 -5.26 -6.83 29.63
CA VAL A 58 -5.13 -7.27 28.23
C VAL A 58 -3.99 -8.29 28.12
N HIS A 59 -4.31 -9.42 27.48
CA HIS A 59 -3.37 -10.53 27.30
C HIS A 59 -3.16 -10.84 25.83
N PHE A 60 -1.95 -11.29 25.48
CA PHE A 60 -1.58 -11.83 24.19
C PHE A 60 -1.08 -13.26 24.33
N GLY A 61 -1.05 -14.02 23.24
CA GLY A 61 -0.38 -15.32 23.20
C GLY A 61 1.13 -15.21 23.42
N SER A 62 1.75 -16.26 23.94
CA SER A 62 3.15 -16.28 24.38
C SER A 62 4.16 -15.98 23.27
N ALA A 63 3.81 -16.21 22.00
CA ALA A 63 4.63 -15.85 20.83
C ALA A 63 4.82 -14.34 20.66
N MET A 64 3.94 -13.51 21.27
CA MET A 64 3.89 -12.06 21.05
C MET A 64 4.71 -11.22 22.07
N LYS A 65 5.76 -11.77 22.66
CA LYS A 65 6.55 -11.13 23.74
C LYS A 65 7.00 -9.69 23.46
N GLN A 66 7.39 -9.38 22.23
CA GLN A 66 7.82 -8.02 21.90
C GLN A 66 6.63 -7.08 21.69
N LEU A 67 5.60 -7.56 20.99
CA LEU A 67 4.40 -6.77 20.75
C LEU A 67 3.58 -6.54 22.02
N SER A 68 3.59 -7.47 22.98
CA SER A 68 2.90 -7.28 24.26
C SER A 68 3.39 -6.06 25.02
N LYS A 69 4.69 -5.76 24.96
CA LYS A 69 5.29 -4.55 25.57
C LYS A 69 4.84 -3.25 24.87
N LEU A 70 4.41 -3.34 23.62
CA LEU A 70 3.99 -2.22 22.80
C LEU A 70 2.47 -2.13 22.66
N ALA A 71 1.70 -2.92 23.41
CA ALA A 71 0.24 -2.98 23.29
C ALA A 71 -0.43 -1.60 23.39
N HIS A 72 0.11 -0.70 24.22
CA HIS A 72 -0.36 0.70 24.35
C HIS A 72 -0.20 1.56 23.08
N LYS A 73 0.53 1.06 22.07
CA LYS A 73 0.72 1.70 20.75
C LYS A 73 -0.08 1.01 19.65
N LEU A 74 -0.82 -0.04 19.97
CA LEU A 74 -1.53 -0.88 19.00
C LEU A 74 -3.05 -0.69 19.14
N VAL A 75 -3.72 -0.81 18.01
CA VAL A 75 -5.16 -1.00 17.96
C VAL A 75 -5.42 -2.39 17.41
N THR A 76 -6.07 -3.25 18.20
CA THR A 76 -6.41 -4.61 17.80
C THR A 76 -7.90 -4.70 17.51
N VAL A 77 -8.25 -5.01 16.25
CA VAL A 77 -9.64 -5.23 15.84
C VAL A 77 -9.92 -6.72 15.88
N ARG A 78 -10.66 -7.17 16.90
CA ARG A 78 -10.99 -8.60 17.12
C ARG A 78 -12.32 -9.02 16.49
N SER A 79 -13.14 -8.09 16.08
CA SER A 79 -14.50 -8.32 15.55
C SER A 79 -14.56 -8.31 14.01
N PHE A 80 -13.44 -8.25 13.34
CA PHE A 80 -13.41 -8.21 11.88
C PHE A 80 -13.89 -9.53 11.27
N ARG A 81 -14.86 -9.43 10.35
CA ARG A 81 -15.40 -10.58 9.61
C ARG A 81 -15.36 -10.27 8.12
N THR A 82 -14.80 -11.20 7.34
CA THR A 82 -14.71 -11.07 5.87
C THR A 82 -15.88 -11.70 5.13
N ASN A 83 -16.66 -12.56 5.80
CA ASN A 83 -17.64 -13.46 5.18
C ASN A 83 -17.06 -14.31 4.03
N ASN A 84 -15.75 -14.48 4.00
CA ASN A 84 -15.01 -15.22 2.99
C ASN A 84 -13.99 -16.12 3.67
N SER A 85 -14.23 -17.42 3.62
CA SER A 85 -13.32 -18.44 4.16
C SER A 85 -12.31 -18.96 3.13
N GLY A 86 -12.32 -18.39 1.92
CA GLY A 86 -11.39 -18.79 0.86
C GLY A 86 -9.96 -18.28 1.10
N HIS A 87 -8.99 -19.07 0.65
CA HIS A 87 -7.57 -18.70 0.68
C HIS A 87 -7.22 -17.74 -0.48
N ASN A 88 -7.76 -16.53 -0.46
CA ASN A 88 -7.53 -15.52 -1.48
C ASN A 88 -7.32 -14.13 -0.83
N ILE A 89 -6.95 -13.15 -1.63
CA ILE A 89 -6.67 -11.78 -1.17
C ILE A 89 -7.92 -10.88 -1.12
N ARG A 90 -9.11 -11.44 -1.34
CA ARG A 90 -10.36 -10.68 -1.45
C ARG A 90 -10.61 -9.71 -0.29
N PRO A 91 -10.20 -9.97 0.95
CA PRO A 91 -10.33 -9.00 2.03
C PRO A 91 -9.50 -7.73 1.84
N ILE A 92 -8.49 -7.74 0.96
CA ILE A 92 -7.60 -6.61 0.67
C ILE A 92 -7.85 -6.04 -0.72
N VAL A 93 -8.06 -6.93 -1.71
CA VAL A 93 -8.39 -6.58 -3.09
C VAL A 93 -9.66 -7.33 -3.45
N GLY A 94 -10.77 -6.64 -3.47
CA GLY A 94 -12.09 -7.20 -3.72
C GLY A 94 -13.13 -6.10 -3.95
N PRO A 95 -14.41 -6.45 -4.06
CA PRO A 95 -15.48 -5.50 -4.35
C PRO A 95 -15.53 -4.31 -3.39
N GLU A 96 -15.24 -4.53 -2.12
CA GLU A 96 -15.24 -3.50 -1.08
C GLU A 96 -14.11 -2.47 -1.25
N SER A 97 -13.06 -2.85 -1.97
CA SER A 97 -11.95 -1.97 -2.35
C SER A 97 -11.99 -1.59 -3.85
N LEU A 98 -13.14 -1.76 -4.52
CA LEU A 98 -13.28 -1.57 -5.97
C LEU A 98 -12.28 -2.43 -6.77
N ASP A 99 -11.96 -3.62 -6.29
CA ASP A 99 -10.95 -4.53 -6.85
C ASP A 99 -9.57 -3.86 -7.07
N ALA A 100 -9.26 -2.84 -6.27
CA ALA A 100 -7.99 -2.12 -6.32
C ALA A 100 -7.22 -2.27 -5.01
N ASN A 101 -5.88 -2.30 -5.11
CA ASN A 101 -5.01 -2.24 -3.94
C ASN A 101 -5.14 -0.88 -3.23
N ILE A 102 -5.03 -0.84 -1.91
CA ILE A 102 -5.09 0.40 -1.11
C ILE A 102 -4.08 1.45 -1.56
N GLY A 103 -2.90 1.04 -2.00
CA GLY A 103 -1.87 1.94 -2.51
C GLY A 103 -2.26 2.60 -3.84
N VAL A 104 -3.11 1.95 -4.64
CA VAL A 104 -3.68 2.54 -5.87
C VAL A 104 -4.61 3.70 -5.52
N HIS A 105 -5.47 3.52 -4.53
CA HIS A 105 -6.32 4.61 -4.03
C HIS A 105 -5.50 5.78 -3.49
N PHE A 106 -4.42 5.48 -2.77
CA PHE A 106 -3.49 6.50 -2.29
C PHE A 106 -2.79 7.22 -3.46
N ALA A 107 -2.27 6.48 -4.44
CA ALA A 107 -1.60 7.04 -5.61
C ALA A 107 -2.52 7.93 -6.46
N ARG A 108 -3.82 7.61 -6.51
CA ARG A 108 -4.81 8.46 -7.17
C ARG A 108 -4.93 9.86 -6.53
N VAL A 109 -4.80 9.93 -5.22
CA VAL A 109 -4.92 11.20 -4.48
C VAL A 109 -3.58 11.95 -4.41
N ALA A 110 -2.50 11.23 -4.15
CA ALA A 110 -1.17 11.80 -3.92
C ALA A 110 -0.30 11.90 -5.19
N GLY A 111 -0.79 11.35 -6.33
CA GLY A 111 -0.01 11.18 -7.56
C GLY A 111 0.73 9.83 -7.57
N ALA A 112 0.98 9.27 -8.76
CA ALA A 112 1.68 8.00 -8.93
C ALA A 112 3.16 8.06 -8.51
N THR A 113 3.75 9.25 -8.59
CA THR A 113 5.15 9.50 -8.19
C THR A 113 5.24 10.75 -7.32
N ARG A 114 6.22 10.75 -6.45
CA ARG A 114 6.52 11.90 -5.60
C ARG A 114 7.10 13.04 -6.45
N SER A 115 6.48 14.21 -6.35
CA SER A 115 6.96 15.41 -7.02
C SER A 115 8.42 15.69 -6.69
N GLY A 116 9.20 16.06 -7.70
CA GLY A 116 10.61 16.43 -7.61
C GLY A 116 11.59 15.25 -7.54
N THR A 117 11.17 14.04 -7.13
CA THR A 117 12.06 12.87 -7.03
C THR A 117 11.72 11.75 -8.00
N GLY A 118 10.48 11.68 -8.48
CA GLY A 118 10.01 10.59 -9.34
C GLY A 118 9.86 9.25 -8.64
N ILE A 119 10.06 9.18 -7.31
CA ILE A 119 9.92 7.95 -6.54
C ILE A 119 8.44 7.55 -6.52
N PRO A 120 8.10 6.28 -6.81
CA PRO A 120 6.73 5.79 -6.70
C PRO A 120 6.12 6.05 -5.33
N THR A 121 4.87 6.48 -5.30
CA THR A 121 4.12 6.73 -4.04
C THR A 121 3.51 5.45 -3.49
N ASN A 122 3.45 4.39 -4.30
CA ASN A 122 2.89 3.10 -3.99
C ASN A 122 3.85 2.00 -4.42
N ALA A 123 4.18 1.08 -3.52
CA ALA A 123 5.06 -0.05 -3.80
C ALA A 123 4.59 -1.30 -3.05
N ILE A 124 4.83 -2.47 -3.64
CA ILE A 124 4.66 -3.77 -3.00
C ILE A 124 6.01 -4.46 -2.93
N LEU A 125 6.40 -4.86 -1.73
CA LEU A 125 7.62 -5.64 -1.50
C LEU A 125 7.21 -7.07 -1.16
N TYR A 126 7.60 -8.01 -1.99
CA TYR A 126 7.49 -9.44 -1.69
C TYR A 126 8.75 -9.91 -0.95
N PRO A 127 8.68 -11.01 -0.18
CA PRO A 127 9.87 -11.58 0.48
C PRO A 127 11.03 -11.81 -0.49
N ALA A 128 10.76 -12.28 -1.69
CA ALA A 128 11.77 -12.47 -2.73
C ALA A 128 12.45 -11.18 -3.21
N SER A 129 11.88 -10.00 -2.92
CA SER A 129 12.54 -8.71 -3.19
C SER A 129 13.68 -8.41 -2.21
N VAL A 130 13.71 -9.11 -1.07
CA VAL A 130 14.73 -8.98 -0.02
C VAL A 130 15.67 -10.16 -0.03
N ASP A 131 15.12 -11.36 -0.18
CA ASP A 131 15.87 -12.62 -0.24
C ASP A 131 15.42 -13.45 -1.45
N PRO A 132 16.23 -13.48 -2.53
CA PRO A 132 15.90 -14.24 -3.73
C PRO A 132 15.77 -15.76 -3.52
N GLY A 133 16.28 -16.29 -2.40
CA GLY A 133 16.13 -17.69 -2.02
C GLY A 133 14.75 -18.05 -1.48
N VAL A 134 13.93 -17.05 -1.17
CA VAL A 134 12.57 -17.27 -0.67
C VAL A 134 11.63 -17.55 -1.85
N PRO A 135 10.75 -18.55 -1.76
CA PRO A 135 9.75 -18.82 -2.79
C PRO A 135 8.90 -17.58 -3.08
N GLY A 136 8.50 -17.45 -4.33
CA GLY A 136 7.58 -16.39 -4.74
C GLY A 136 6.26 -16.43 -3.99
N PRO A 137 5.46 -15.35 -4.04
CA PRO A 137 4.20 -15.26 -3.31
C PRO A 137 3.25 -16.35 -3.77
N SER A 138 2.66 -17.04 -2.81
CA SER A 138 1.61 -18.04 -3.03
C SER A 138 0.20 -17.45 -2.92
N ALA A 139 0.07 -16.14 -2.79
CA ALA A 139 -1.20 -15.45 -2.67
C ALA A 139 -2.10 -15.72 -3.88
N ARG A 140 -3.34 -16.13 -3.63
CA ARG A 140 -4.35 -16.31 -4.67
C ARG A 140 -5.01 -14.98 -4.97
N GLY A 141 -4.61 -14.34 -6.06
CA GLY A 141 -5.11 -13.07 -6.52
C GLY A 141 -3.99 -12.11 -6.88
N ASP A 142 -4.35 -10.97 -7.46
CA ASP A 142 -3.42 -9.95 -7.92
C ASP A 142 -3.37 -8.78 -6.93
N LEU A 143 -2.33 -8.73 -6.12
CA LEU A 143 -2.08 -7.61 -5.20
C LEU A 143 -1.74 -6.30 -5.92
N THR A 144 -1.43 -6.35 -7.23
CA THR A 144 -1.11 -5.17 -8.03
C THR A 144 -2.34 -4.57 -8.71
N ALA A 145 -3.51 -5.21 -8.55
CA ALA A 145 -4.74 -4.82 -9.24
C ALA A 145 -5.10 -3.35 -9.02
N THR A 146 -5.46 -2.69 -10.10
CA THR A 146 -5.83 -1.27 -10.11
C THR A 146 -7.33 -1.04 -10.12
N GLY A 147 -8.15 -2.10 -10.26
CA GLY A 147 -9.60 -1.98 -10.39
C GLY A 147 -9.99 -1.04 -11.53
N PRO A 148 -10.88 -0.08 -11.30
CA PRO A 148 -11.30 0.88 -12.33
C PRO A 148 -10.30 2.01 -12.59
N HIS A 149 -9.15 2.02 -11.90
CA HIS A 149 -8.17 3.09 -12.04
C HIS A 149 -7.16 2.79 -13.15
N PRO A 150 -6.60 3.83 -13.79
CA PRO A 150 -5.53 3.67 -14.77
C PRO A 150 -4.33 2.88 -14.24
N SER A 151 -3.71 2.08 -15.10
CA SER A 151 -2.53 1.28 -14.78
C SER A 151 -1.31 2.11 -14.33
N SER A 152 -1.29 3.42 -14.62
CA SER A 152 -0.27 4.34 -14.13
C SER A 152 -0.25 4.48 -12.61
N PHE A 153 -1.33 4.09 -11.92
CA PHE A 153 -1.40 4.04 -10.45
C PHE A 153 -1.02 2.68 -9.86
N ALA A 154 -0.70 1.70 -10.71
CA ALA A 154 -0.25 0.40 -10.23
C ALA A 154 0.97 0.54 -9.31
N PRO A 155 1.10 -0.33 -8.29
CA PRO A 155 2.23 -0.29 -7.39
C PRO A 155 3.53 -0.63 -8.12
N PHE A 156 4.61 0.03 -7.72
CA PHE A 156 5.93 -0.39 -8.09
C PHE A 156 6.25 -1.72 -7.38
N VAL A 157 6.65 -2.73 -8.15
CA VAL A 157 7.00 -4.06 -7.63
C VAL A 157 8.47 -4.32 -7.97
N PRO A 158 9.39 -4.16 -7.01
CA PRO A 158 10.80 -4.47 -7.20
C PRO A 158 11.00 -5.99 -7.10
N TRP A 159 10.48 -6.73 -8.06
CA TRP A 159 10.63 -8.18 -8.15
C TRP A 159 10.75 -8.60 -9.60
N GLY A 160 11.82 -9.30 -9.92
CA GLY A 160 12.07 -9.88 -11.22
C GLY A 160 13.07 -11.03 -11.11
N LYS A 161 13.20 -11.83 -12.17
CA LYS A 161 14.32 -12.77 -12.32
C LYS A 161 15.54 -11.93 -12.72
N GLY A 162 16.26 -11.38 -11.76
CA GLY A 162 17.42 -10.56 -12.06
C GLY A 162 18.04 -9.93 -10.81
N ASP A 163 19.16 -9.27 -10.98
CA ASP A 163 19.75 -8.44 -9.93
C ASP A 163 18.94 -7.14 -9.82
N LEU A 164 18.21 -6.99 -8.70
CA LEU A 164 17.42 -5.80 -8.42
C LEU A 164 18.22 -4.51 -8.58
N GLN A 165 19.51 -4.53 -8.23
CA GLN A 165 20.38 -3.37 -8.40
C GLN A 165 20.69 -3.10 -9.85
N ALA A 166 20.83 -4.14 -10.68
CA ALA A 166 21.02 -4.00 -12.11
C ALA A 166 19.76 -3.49 -12.79
N ASP A 167 18.59 -4.00 -12.40
CA ASP A 167 17.30 -3.57 -12.94
C ASP A 167 16.97 -2.11 -12.58
N MET A 168 17.48 -1.61 -11.46
CA MET A 168 17.34 -0.21 -11.05
C MET A 168 18.39 0.71 -11.63
N LYS A 169 19.42 0.19 -12.29
CA LYS A 169 20.41 1.01 -13.00
C LYS A 169 19.84 1.52 -14.31
N LEU A 170 20.03 2.81 -14.56
CA LEU A 170 19.72 3.37 -15.88
C LEU A 170 20.61 2.71 -16.92
N SER A 171 20.02 2.07 -17.93
CA SER A 171 20.72 1.47 -19.06
C SER A 171 21.40 2.51 -19.96
N LEU A 172 21.06 3.78 -19.81
CA LEU A 172 21.65 4.90 -20.52
C LEU A 172 22.43 5.80 -19.56
N PRO A 173 23.51 6.47 -20.02
CA PRO A 173 24.18 7.48 -19.24
C PRO A 173 23.18 8.52 -18.73
N ARG A 174 23.25 8.82 -17.44
CA ARG A 174 22.31 9.75 -16.76
C ARG A 174 22.10 11.04 -17.53
N GLU A 175 23.15 11.57 -18.11
CA GLU A 175 23.13 12.81 -18.88
C GLU A 175 22.29 12.69 -20.15
N ARG A 176 22.42 11.57 -20.87
CA ARG A 176 21.64 11.28 -22.08
C ARG A 176 20.15 11.11 -21.78
N PHE A 177 19.85 10.43 -20.68
CA PHE A 177 18.48 10.22 -20.23
C PHE A 177 17.81 11.54 -19.80
N LEU A 178 18.49 12.35 -19.00
CA LEU A 178 17.97 13.63 -18.50
C LEU A 178 17.86 14.67 -19.62
N ASN A 179 18.87 14.76 -20.49
CA ASN A 179 18.89 15.73 -21.58
C ASN A 179 17.87 15.36 -22.67
N GLY A 180 17.73 14.08 -23.01
CA GLY A 180 16.74 13.62 -23.99
C GLY A 180 15.30 13.88 -23.53
N ARG A 181 14.98 13.60 -22.25
CA ARG A 181 13.65 13.87 -21.70
C ARG A 181 13.34 15.36 -21.53
N LYS A 182 14.32 16.14 -21.09
CA LYS A 182 14.16 17.61 -21.00
C LYS A 182 13.96 18.22 -22.38
N SER A 183 14.71 17.77 -23.38
CA SER A 183 14.54 18.23 -24.76
C SER A 183 13.18 17.85 -25.33
N LEU A 184 12.70 16.62 -25.07
CA LEU A 184 11.37 16.17 -25.53
C LEU A 184 10.25 16.98 -24.82
N LEU A 185 10.35 17.16 -23.52
CA LEU A 185 9.37 17.96 -22.75
C LEU A 185 9.31 19.40 -23.27
N SER A 186 10.47 20.04 -23.50
CA SER A 186 10.54 21.38 -24.06
C SER A 186 9.90 21.47 -25.44
N LYS A 187 10.11 20.45 -26.30
CA LYS A 187 9.47 20.40 -27.62
C LYS A 187 7.95 20.23 -27.55
N LEU A 188 7.47 19.41 -26.61
CA LEU A 188 6.03 19.23 -26.36
C LEU A 188 5.40 20.51 -25.82
N ASP A 189 6.06 21.22 -24.92
CA ASP A 189 5.60 22.51 -24.40
C ASP A 189 5.55 23.59 -25.48
N GLN A 190 6.53 23.59 -26.41
CA GLN A 190 6.52 24.47 -27.58
C GLN A 190 5.38 24.17 -28.53
N LEU A 191 5.17 22.89 -28.86
CA LEU A 191 4.05 22.46 -29.69
C LEU A 191 2.70 22.86 -29.08
N LYS A 192 2.53 22.66 -27.77
CA LYS A 192 1.31 23.05 -27.07
C LYS A 192 1.08 24.56 -27.16
N ARG A 193 2.10 25.39 -26.96
CA ARG A 193 1.98 26.85 -27.08
C ARG A 193 1.59 27.27 -28.51
N GLN A 194 2.21 26.66 -29.54
CA GLN A 194 1.85 26.91 -30.93
C GLN A 194 0.40 26.58 -31.23
N VAL A 195 -0.11 25.43 -30.74
CA VAL A 195 -1.51 25.04 -30.90
C VAL A 195 -2.44 26.01 -30.17
N ASP A 196 -2.09 26.42 -28.94
CA ASP A 196 -2.89 27.38 -28.16
C ASP A 196 -2.90 28.77 -28.81
N GLU A 197 -1.81 29.20 -29.45
CA GLU A 197 -1.72 30.44 -30.22
C GLU A 197 -2.54 30.36 -31.50
N ASP A 198 -2.48 29.27 -32.26
CA ASP A 198 -3.26 29.07 -33.48
C ASP A 198 -4.78 29.01 -33.21
N VAL A 199 -5.20 28.42 -32.10
CA VAL A 199 -6.60 28.39 -31.68
C VAL A 199 -7.10 29.78 -31.33
N ASN A 200 -6.28 30.59 -30.64
CA ASN A 200 -6.63 31.97 -30.31
C ASN A 200 -6.70 32.88 -31.55
N PHE A 201 -5.89 32.65 -32.58
CA PHE A 201 -5.96 33.38 -33.84
C PHE A 201 -7.23 33.11 -34.62
N ARG A 202 -7.70 31.86 -34.63
CA ARG A 202 -8.97 31.49 -35.35
C ARG A 202 -10.21 32.04 -34.67
N VAL A 203 -10.19 32.26 -33.37
CA VAL A 203 -11.35 32.84 -32.64
C VAL A 203 -11.46 34.36 -32.85
N VAL A 204 -10.41 35.05 -33.30
CA VAL A 204 -10.43 36.48 -33.53
C VAL A 204 -10.81 36.83 -34.97
N ASP A 205 -10.62 35.91 -35.94
CA ASP A 205 -11.00 36.12 -37.36
C ASP A 205 -12.48 35.84 -37.66
N ASP A 206 -13.25 35.23 -36.73
CA ASP A 206 -14.68 34.92 -36.86
C ASP A 206 -15.60 35.94 -36.12
N LEU A 207 -15.08 37.10 -35.67
CA LEU A 207 -15.81 38.20 -35.04
C LEU A 207 -15.76 39.45 -35.93
#